data_4f991d0677aaa9a7c840f484398af8ca
#
_entry.id   4f991d0677aaa9a7c840f484398af8ca
#
_cell.length_a   1.000
_cell.length_b   1.000
_cell.length_c   1.000
_cell.angle_alpha   90.00
_cell.angle_beta   90.00
_cell.angle_gamma   90.00
#
_symmetry.space_group_name_H-M   'P 1'
#
loop_
_entity.id
_entity.type
_entity.pdbx_description
1 polymer ?
#
loop_
_entity_poly.entity_id
_entity_poly.type
_entity_poly.pdbx_seq_one_letter_code
_entity_poly.pdbx_strand_id
1 'polypeptide(L)'
;MKNTNKGFTLIELIMVTIILGILAAVAIPRYMTSVQKAEEAAEDAVISSIRAGLETWATEKLMENGRRSWPTNPWDGLDTKPAGWANDSENAGDDGEWRFNAGTSNITHMRGDGTLVHWDYEKGTNDGGNSDVVGTLGSREAGAGS
;
A
#
# COMPACT_ATOMS: atom_id res chain seq x y z
N MET A 1 16.88 -49.75 36.05
CA MET A 1 16.07 -49.35 34.89
C MET A 1 17.03 -48.80 33.79
N LYS A 2 17.17 -49.50 32.68
CA LYS A 2 18.00 -49.05 31.56
C LYS A 2 17.15 -48.06 30.72
N ASN A 3 17.44 -46.78 30.78
CA ASN A 3 16.90 -45.78 29.82
C ASN A 3 17.60 -46.02 28.47
N THR A 4 16.93 -46.69 27.55
CA THR A 4 17.35 -46.78 26.15
C THR A 4 16.91 -45.48 25.45
N ASN A 5 17.72 -44.44 25.52
CA ASN A 5 17.58 -43.28 24.65
C ASN A 5 17.89 -43.75 23.21
N LYS A 6 16.82 -44.03 22.46
CA LYS A 6 16.91 -44.26 21.03
C LYS A 6 17.12 -42.94 20.34
N GLY A 7 18.34 -42.62 19.95
CA GLY A 7 18.66 -41.49 19.11
C GLY A 7 18.18 -41.72 17.68
N PHE A 8 17.95 -40.65 16.91
CA PHE A 8 17.64 -40.73 15.48
C PHE A 8 18.82 -41.31 14.70
N THR A 9 18.51 -42.10 13.66
CA THR A 9 19.51 -42.55 12.72
C THR A 9 19.86 -41.44 11.72
N LEU A 10 21.06 -41.45 11.17
CA LEU A 10 21.50 -40.47 10.17
C LEU A 10 20.64 -40.53 8.93
N ILE A 11 20.15 -41.70 8.55
CA ILE A 11 19.26 -41.87 7.39
C ILE A 11 17.88 -41.24 7.62
N GLU A 12 17.31 -41.36 8.82
CA GLU A 12 16.04 -40.71 9.18
C GLU A 12 16.15 -39.18 9.09
N LEU A 13 17.27 -38.59 9.54
CA LEU A 13 17.51 -37.18 9.44
C LEU A 13 17.62 -36.71 7.98
N ILE A 14 18.36 -37.44 7.14
CA ILE A 14 18.52 -37.13 5.71
C ILE A 14 17.18 -37.21 4.99
N MET A 15 16.42 -38.29 5.24
CA MET A 15 15.10 -38.47 4.61
C MET A 15 14.14 -37.33 4.97
N VAL A 16 14.08 -36.91 6.23
CA VAL A 16 13.23 -35.78 6.67
C VAL A 16 13.66 -34.47 6.02
N THR A 17 14.95 -34.17 5.97
CA THR A 17 15.44 -32.92 5.36
C THR A 17 15.14 -32.86 3.86
N ILE A 18 15.25 -33.99 3.13
CA ILE A 18 14.89 -34.06 1.72
C ILE A 18 13.38 -33.79 1.52
N ILE A 19 12.52 -34.45 2.31
CA ILE A 19 11.09 -34.27 2.22
C ILE A 19 10.69 -32.82 2.54
N LEU A 20 11.24 -32.23 3.60
CA LEU A 20 10.98 -30.84 3.96
C LEU A 20 11.48 -29.88 2.87
N GLY A 21 12.61 -30.15 2.24
CA GLY A 21 13.13 -29.36 1.13
C GLY A 21 12.18 -29.35 -0.08
N ILE A 22 11.64 -30.50 -0.44
CA ILE A 22 10.67 -30.63 -1.55
C ILE A 22 9.37 -29.88 -1.20
N LEU A 23 8.85 -30.05 0.01
CA LEU A 23 7.64 -29.36 0.45
C LEU A 23 7.83 -27.85 0.49
N ALA A 24 8.96 -27.37 1.00
CA ALA A 24 9.31 -25.95 1.04
C ALA A 24 9.41 -25.34 -0.35
N ALA A 25 10.00 -26.04 -1.32
CA ALA A 25 10.13 -25.57 -2.69
C ALA A 25 8.78 -25.28 -3.37
N VAL A 26 7.71 -25.99 -2.98
CA VAL A 26 6.36 -25.75 -3.50
C VAL A 26 5.58 -24.77 -2.67
N ALA A 27 5.74 -24.77 -1.35
CA ALA A 27 4.96 -23.95 -0.42
C ALA A 27 5.36 -22.48 -0.44
N ILE A 28 6.65 -22.18 -0.51
CA ILE A 28 7.17 -20.80 -0.45
C ILE A 28 6.64 -19.93 -1.59
N PRO A 29 6.71 -20.30 -2.87
CA PRO A 29 6.21 -19.47 -3.96
C PRO A 29 4.71 -19.18 -3.85
N ARG A 30 3.92 -20.18 -3.42
CA ARG A 30 2.46 -20.01 -3.23
C ARG A 30 2.15 -19.05 -2.08
N TYR A 31 2.92 -19.11 -1.01
CA TYR A 31 2.77 -18.21 0.13
C TYR A 31 3.09 -16.77 -0.28
N MET A 32 4.17 -16.53 -1.00
CA MET A 32 4.55 -15.19 -1.49
C MET A 32 3.45 -14.58 -2.36
N THR A 33 2.86 -15.35 -3.28
CA THR A 33 1.73 -14.87 -4.10
C THR A 33 0.51 -14.49 -3.25
N SER A 34 0.26 -15.23 -2.17
CA SER A 34 -0.86 -14.92 -1.27
C SER A 34 -0.61 -13.66 -0.46
N VAL A 35 0.63 -13.42 -0.02
CA VAL A 35 1.03 -12.20 0.67
C VAL A 35 0.87 -10.98 -0.24
N GLN A 36 1.37 -11.04 -1.47
CA GLN A 36 1.22 -9.96 -2.46
C GLN A 36 -0.24 -9.59 -2.70
N LYS A 37 -1.13 -10.57 -2.87
CA LYS A 37 -2.57 -10.32 -3.03
C LYS A 37 -3.21 -9.69 -1.79
N ALA A 38 -2.75 -10.05 -0.60
CA ALA A 38 -3.21 -9.44 0.64
C ALA A 38 -2.76 -7.99 0.76
N GLU A 39 -1.53 -7.68 0.39
CA GLU A 39 -1.01 -6.31 0.32
C GLU A 39 -1.80 -5.47 -0.70
N GLU A 40 -2.03 -6.00 -1.90
CA GLU A 40 -2.86 -5.33 -2.91
C GLU A 40 -4.28 -5.02 -2.43
N ALA A 41 -4.91 -5.95 -1.73
CA ALA A 41 -6.24 -5.72 -1.16
C ALA A 41 -6.23 -4.66 -0.04
N ALA A 42 -5.18 -4.64 0.78
CA ALA A 42 -5.00 -3.61 1.80
C ALA A 42 -4.77 -2.24 1.19
N GLU A 43 -3.96 -2.14 0.14
CA GLU A 43 -3.75 -0.91 -0.63
C GLU A 43 -5.06 -0.39 -1.24
N ASP A 44 -5.85 -1.26 -1.86
CA ASP A 44 -7.13 -0.89 -2.45
C ASP A 44 -8.11 -0.34 -1.40
N ALA A 45 -8.08 -0.89 -0.18
CA ALA A 45 -8.88 -0.38 0.93
C ALA A 45 -8.43 1.03 1.35
N VAL A 46 -7.13 1.28 1.47
CA VAL A 46 -6.57 2.61 1.80
C VAL A 46 -6.94 3.62 0.71
N ILE A 47 -6.70 3.28 -0.56
CA ILE A 47 -7.02 4.15 -1.70
C ILE A 47 -8.53 4.45 -1.78
N SER A 48 -9.38 3.47 -1.49
CA SER A 48 -10.83 3.68 -1.43
C SER A 48 -11.21 4.64 -0.30
N SER A 49 -10.56 4.56 0.86
CA SER A 49 -10.79 5.49 1.97
C SER A 49 -10.35 6.92 1.61
N ILE A 50 -9.22 7.07 0.91
CA ILE A 50 -8.76 8.37 0.43
C ILE A 50 -9.76 8.96 -0.55
N ARG A 51 -10.24 8.18 -1.53
CA ARG A 51 -11.27 8.65 -2.47
C ARG A 51 -12.54 9.12 -1.77
N ALA A 52 -13.01 8.37 -0.78
CA ALA A 52 -14.18 8.75 0.01
C ALA A 52 -13.95 10.04 0.82
N GLY A 53 -12.77 10.19 1.44
CA GLY A 53 -12.37 11.38 2.18
C GLY A 53 -12.29 12.63 1.28
N LEU A 54 -11.72 12.49 0.08
CA LEU A 54 -11.66 13.56 -0.92
C LEU A 54 -13.05 14.02 -1.36
N GLU A 55 -14.00 13.10 -1.54
CA GLU A 55 -15.40 13.44 -1.87
C GLU A 55 -16.10 14.15 -0.72
N THR A 56 -15.86 13.73 0.51
CA THR A 56 -16.38 14.42 1.71
C THR A 56 -15.83 15.84 1.80
N TRP A 57 -14.53 16.01 1.67
CA TRP A 57 -13.88 17.32 1.63
C TRP A 57 -14.47 18.24 0.55
N ALA A 58 -14.61 17.73 -0.68
CA ALA A 58 -15.15 18.51 -1.78
C ALA A 58 -16.61 18.93 -1.54
N THR A 59 -17.40 18.09 -0.85
CA THR A 59 -18.78 18.39 -0.49
C THR A 59 -18.85 19.46 0.60
N GLU A 60 -17.98 19.41 1.60
CA GLU A 60 -17.85 20.44 2.63
C GLU A 60 -17.48 21.78 2.01
N LYS A 61 -16.49 21.80 1.12
CA LYS A 61 -16.09 23.03 0.41
C LYS A 61 -17.20 23.59 -0.48
N LEU A 62 -18.01 22.73 -1.07
CA LEU A 62 -19.20 23.16 -1.80
C LEU A 62 -20.19 23.88 -0.87
N MET A 63 -20.43 23.36 0.33
CA MET A 63 -21.32 23.97 1.31
C MET A 63 -20.78 25.29 1.87
N GLU A 64 -19.46 25.37 2.11
CA GLU A 64 -18.79 26.56 2.65
C GLU A 64 -18.70 27.70 1.62
N ASN A 65 -18.28 27.37 0.41
CA ASN A 65 -17.82 28.33 -0.59
C ASN A 65 -18.67 28.33 -1.87
N GLY A 66 -19.70 27.46 -1.95
CA GLY A 66 -20.54 27.31 -3.16
C GLY A 66 -19.82 26.63 -4.33
N ARG A 67 -18.64 26.06 -4.08
CA ARG A 67 -17.82 25.42 -5.11
C ARG A 67 -17.06 24.22 -4.53
N ARG A 68 -16.95 23.14 -5.33
CA ARG A 68 -16.11 21.98 -4.99
C ARG A 68 -14.63 22.32 -5.16
N SER A 69 -13.81 21.90 -4.22
CA SER A 69 -12.36 21.97 -4.32
C SER A 69 -11.72 20.80 -3.54
N TRP A 70 -10.54 20.42 -3.94
CA TRP A 70 -9.81 19.30 -3.35
C TRP A 70 -8.53 19.77 -2.68
N PRO A 71 -8.09 19.12 -1.61
CA PRO A 71 -6.90 19.55 -0.87
C PRO A 71 -5.63 19.38 -1.71
N THR A 72 -4.63 20.18 -1.44
CA THR A 72 -3.31 20.02 -2.07
C THR A 72 -2.63 18.73 -1.62
N ASN A 73 -2.85 18.33 -0.37
CA ASN A 73 -2.38 17.09 0.20
C ASN A 73 -3.58 16.14 0.39
N PRO A 74 -3.62 14.99 -0.27
CA PRO A 74 -4.76 14.07 -0.18
C PRO A 74 -5.01 13.54 1.23
N TRP A 75 -3.99 13.54 2.11
CA TRP A 75 -4.15 13.17 3.52
C TRP A 75 -5.06 14.12 4.31
N ASP A 76 -5.23 15.37 3.87
CA ASP A 76 -6.09 16.33 4.56
C ASP A 76 -7.58 16.00 4.43
N GLY A 77 -7.95 15.19 3.44
CA GLY A 77 -9.30 14.65 3.28
C GLY A 77 -9.62 13.48 4.22
N LEU A 78 -8.68 13.02 5.04
CA LEU A 78 -8.86 11.87 5.92
C LEU A 78 -8.88 12.26 7.39
N ASP A 79 -9.92 11.86 8.11
CA ASP A 79 -9.96 11.95 9.59
C ASP A 79 -8.93 11.01 10.22
N THR A 80 -8.80 9.81 9.68
CA THR A 80 -7.84 8.80 10.15
C THR A 80 -6.89 8.44 9.01
N LYS A 81 -5.62 8.66 9.22
CA LYS A 81 -4.58 8.36 8.24
C LYS A 81 -4.14 6.91 8.32
N PRO A 82 -3.67 6.28 7.22
CA PRO A 82 -3.19 4.90 7.24
C PRO A 82 -1.99 4.74 8.19
N ALA A 83 -1.78 3.53 8.68
CA ALA A 83 -0.59 3.21 9.46
C ALA A 83 0.68 3.45 8.61
N GLY A 84 1.73 3.98 9.23
CA GLY A 84 2.99 4.25 8.54
C GLY A 84 2.97 5.48 7.61
N TRP A 85 1.92 6.32 7.67
CA TRP A 85 1.90 7.53 6.86
C TRP A 85 2.96 8.55 7.32
N ALA A 86 3.53 9.26 6.37
CA ALA A 86 4.38 10.42 6.61
C ALA A 86 3.98 11.57 5.68
N ASN A 87 4.26 12.79 6.12
CA ASN A 87 3.92 14.01 5.41
C ASN A 87 5.19 14.77 5.05
N ASP A 88 5.89 14.28 4.06
CA ASP A 88 7.05 14.94 3.47
C ASP A 88 7.01 14.83 1.92
N SER A 89 7.99 15.41 1.27
CA SER A 89 8.08 15.44 -0.21
C SER A 89 8.92 14.28 -0.75
N GLU A 90 9.06 13.21 0.01
CA GLU A 90 9.81 12.02 -0.40
C GLU A 90 8.86 10.87 -0.76
N ASN A 91 9.39 9.87 -1.42
CA ASN A 91 8.66 8.62 -1.66
C ASN A 91 8.79 7.70 -0.45
N ALA A 92 7.84 6.77 -0.31
CA ALA A 92 7.90 5.74 0.72
C ALA A 92 9.20 4.94 0.60
N GLY A 93 9.93 4.80 1.71
CA GLY A 93 11.23 4.13 1.78
C GLY A 93 11.26 2.91 2.69
N ASP A 94 10.43 2.89 3.72
CA ASP A 94 10.37 1.82 4.70
C ASP A 94 9.14 0.92 4.50
N ASP A 95 9.26 -0.34 4.88
CA ASP A 95 8.19 -1.34 4.78
C ASP A 95 6.89 -0.85 5.45
N GLY A 96 5.80 -0.93 4.71
CA GLY A 96 4.47 -0.48 5.13
C GLY A 96 4.27 1.04 5.15
N GLU A 97 5.25 1.81 4.71
CA GLU A 97 5.17 3.26 4.73
C GLU A 97 4.30 3.79 3.60
N TRP A 98 3.50 4.82 3.92
CA TRP A 98 2.69 5.58 2.99
C TRP A 98 3.17 7.03 2.96
N ARG A 99 3.47 7.57 1.79
CA ARG A 99 3.87 8.97 1.63
C ARG A 99 3.13 9.64 0.48
N PHE A 100 2.94 10.94 0.63
CA PHE A 100 2.54 11.80 -0.48
C PHE A 100 3.71 12.66 -0.88
N ASN A 101 4.25 12.42 -2.07
CA ASN A 101 5.30 13.23 -2.64
C ASN A 101 4.67 14.46 -3.33
N ALA A 102 4.82 15.63 -2.72
CA ALA A 102 4.30 16.88 -3.26
C ALA A 102 5.01 17.36 -4.54
N GLY A 103 6.22 16.87 -4.80
CA GLY A 103 6.98 17.20 -6.01
C GLY A 103 6.44 16.52 -7.27
N THR A 104 6.03 15.27 -7.15
CA THR A 104 5.44 14.48 -8.24
C THR A 104 3.93 14.36 -8.15
N SER A 105 3.32 14.82 -7.06
CA SER A 105 1.89 14.67 -6.75
C SER A 105 1.43 13.21 -6.68
N ASN A 106 2.29 12.32 -6.20
CA ASN A 106 2.01 10.89 -6.12
C ASN A 106 1.88 10.42 -4.68
N ILE A 107 0.89 9.56 -4.43
CA ILE A 107 0.84 8.75 -3.21
C ILE A 107 1.68 7.51 -3.46
N THR A 108 2.64 7.25 -2.60
CA THR A 108 3.54 6.10 -2.70
C THR A 108 3.37 5.17 -1.50
N HIS A 109 3.53 3.87 -1.73
CA HIS A 109 3.52 2.84 -0.70
C HIS A 109 4.66 1.86 -0.93
N MET A 110 5.41 1.54 0.13
CA MET A 110 6.46 0.53 0.12
C MET A 110 5.91 -0.77 0.70
N ARG A 111 5.96 -1.84 -0.09
CA ARG A 111 5.54 -3.19 0.32
C ARG A 111 6.66 -3.90 1.08
N GLY A 112 6.29 -4.92 1.86
CA GLY A 112 7.23 -5.73 2.62
C GLY A 112 8.24 -6.53 1.79
N ASP A 113 8.01 -6.68 0.50
CA ASP A 113 8.97 -7.28 -0.44
C ASP A 113 9.95 -6.24 -1.05
N GLY A 114 9.87 -4.97 -0.63
CA GLY A 114 10.67 -3.87 -1.15
C GLY A 114 10.14 -3.30 -2.48
N THR A 115 8.95 -3.69 -2.91
CA THR A 115 8.32 -3.14 -4.11
C THR A 115 7.67 -1.80 -3.78
N LEU A 116 8.05 -0.74 -4.49
CA LEU A 116 7.41 0.56 -4.43
C LEU A 116 6.27 0.64 -5.45
N VAL A 117 5.11 1.11 -5.02
CA VAL A 117 3.96 1.40 -5.87
C VAL A 117 3.47 2.81 -5.65
N HIS A 118 2.82 3.39 -6.68
CA HIS A 118 2.28 4.75 -6.57
C HIS A 118 0.91 4.88 -7.24
N TRP A 119 0.24 5.96 -6.87
CA TRP A 119 -1.00 6.46 -7.48
C TRP A 119 -0.86 7.96 -7.70
N ASP A 120 -1.08 8.40 -8.92
CA ASP A 120 -1.07 9.81 -9.24
C ASP A 120 -2.29 10.50 -8.61
N TYR A 121 -2.02 11.65 -7.99
CA TYR A 121 -3.07 12.49 -7.43
C TYR A 121 -3.18 13.79 -8.19
N GLU A 122 -4.34 14.06 -8.74
CA GLU A 122 -4.65 15.32 -9.39
C GLU A 122 -5.75 16.05 -8.65
N LYS A 123 -5.39 17.15 -8.00
CA LYS A 123 -6.35 17.99 -7.25
C LYS A 123 -7.26 18.84 -8.13
N GLY A 124 -6.98 18.93 -9.44
CA GLY A 124 -7.65 19.85 -10.35
C GLY A 124 -7.20 21.31 -10.19
N THR A 125 -7.66 22.16 -11.07
CA THR A 125 -7.43 23.61 -11.03
C THR A 125 -8.64 24.32 -10.44
N ASN A 126 -8.44 25.11 -9.39
CA ASN A 126 -9.46 25.96 -8.77
C ASN A 126 -9.57 27.34 -9.47
N ASP A 127 -9.59 27.37 -10.79
CA ASP A 127 -9.63 28.62 -11.56
C ASP A 127 -11.04 29.18 -11.82
N GLY A 128 -12.06 28.51 -11.32
CA GLY A 128 -13.44 28.94 -11.48
C GLY A 128 -14.14 28.52 -12.75
N GLY A 129 -13.49 27.68 -13.56
CA GLY A 129 -14.10 27.07 -14.73
C GLY A 129 -15.00 25.89 -14.38
N ASN A 130 -15.93 25.59 -15.28
CA ASN A 130 -16.83 24.43 -15.16
C ASN A 130 -16.13 23.10 -15.52
N SER A 131 -14.84 23.15 -15.72
CA SER A 131 -13.93 22.04 -16.07
C SER A 131 -13.09 21.58 -14.90
N ASP A 132 -13.51 21.88 -13.67
CA ASP A 132 -12.79 21.47 -12.47
C ASP A 132 -12.76 19.95 -12.42
N VAL A 133 -11.63 19.45 -12.81
CA VAL A 133 -11.35 18.03 -12.75
C VAL A 133 -11.36 17.63 -11.28
N VAL A 134 -12.15 16.65 -11.02
CA VAL A 134 -12.31 16.00 -9.72
C VAL A 134 -10.96 15.59 -9.20
N GLY A 135 -10.67 15.78 -7.91
CA GLY A 135 -9.52 15.21 -7.26
C GLY A 135 -9.46 13.70 -7.51
N THR A 136 -8.75 13.31 -8.54
CA THR A 136 -8.68 11.92 -9.00
C THR A 136 -7.42 11.25 -8.50
N LEU A 137 -7.57 10.00 -8.09
CA LEU A 137 -6.46 9.07 -7.90
C LEU A 137 -6.41 8.16 -9.12
N GLY A 138 -5.25 8.07 -9.73
CA GLY A 138 -4.94 7.16 -10.82
C GLY A 138 -5.05 5.69 -10.43
N SER A 139 -4.67 4.82 -11.36
CA SER A 139 -4.48 3.39 -11.11
C SER A 139 -3.19 3.14 -10.33
N ARG A 140 -3.06 1.95 -9.73
CA ARG A 140 -1.80 1.50 -9.13
C ARG A 140 -0.75 1.28 -10.22
N GLU A 141 0.42 1.88 -10.05
CA GLU A 141 1.55 1.73 -10.93
C GLU A 141 2.82 1.38 -10.14
N ALA A 142 3.75 0.68 -10.78
CA ALA A 142 5.02 0.31 -10.16
C ALA A 142 6.00 1.49 -10.17
N GLY A 143 6.80 1.61 -9.10
CA GLY A 143 7.81 2.65 -8.95
C GLY A 143 7.31 3.91 -8.27
N ALA A 144 8.12 4.97 -8.35
CA ALA A 144 7.90 6.24 -7.66
C ALA A 144 6.96 7.22 -8.39
N GLY A 145 6.68 6.95 -9.66
CA GLY A 145 6.05 7.93 -10.56
C GLY A 145 7.03 9.03 -11.00
N SER A 146 6.62 9.83 -11.93
CA SER A 146 7.42 10.93 -12.53
C SER A 146 6.77 12.28 -12.27
#